data_523eb11083c6a377245af581f214282d
#
_entry.id   523eb11083c6a377245af581f214282d
#
_cell.length_a   1.000
_cell.length_b   1.000
_cell.length_c   1.000
_cell.angle_alpha   90.00
_cell.angle_beta   90.00
_cell.angle_gamma   90.00
#
_symmetry.space_group_name_H-M   'P 1'
#
loop_
_entity.id
_entity.type
_entity.pdbx_description
1 polymer ?
#
loop_
_entity_poly.entity_id
_entity_poly.type
_entity_poly.pdbx_seq_one_letter_code
_entity_poly.pdbx_strand_id
1 'polypeptide(L)'
;MRTATDLIRILAGEIGVRQCGTAAAADAADAIVAAFRELGLEPRFQEFPLLRYDAEEPELWIDGERWRAGPCMYAHAGECEGVVEELSDGLWAVGEGRLARSIFGRGPIPFGGRFTLAGHIATPPTAFLSRADGARLRPGQHARLVVRGSFVDGQRDRNVVARIAGASQDRVVVGAHYDSVWRGPGAIDNATGVEGLRRIAAHFAGTEPARTIELVAFGAEEIGLVGARRFVADAQDRRSLGSIAAMVNLDCIGYGETLQLLCSPPALLDRAREAAARLGFTDRYQVVTELGQNAGTDHLPFAQAGIPAVSILHFPYEEYHLPEDTLELVDDRRLEDAVALGIDLVQSLVDDPVQRAA
;
A
#
# COMPACT_ATOMS: atom_id res chain seq x y z
N MET A 1 9.18 -19.89 -21.28
CA MET A 1 8.79 -19.67 -19.89
C MET A 1 8.92 -18.19 -19.63
N ARG A 2 7.85 -17.49 -19.23
CA ARG A 2 7.94 -16.09 -18.80
C ARG A 2 8.74 -16.06 -17.50
N THR A 3 9.67 -15.12 -17.38
CA THR A 3 10.51 -14.97 -16.19
C THR A 3 9.70 -14.43 -15.02
N ALA A 4 10.13 -14.69 -13.79
CA ALA A 4 9.43 -14.29 -12.55
C ALA A 4 9.19 -12.76 -12.42
N THR A 5 9.89 -11.94 -13.18
CA THR A 5 9.78 -10.48 -13.28
C THR A 5 8.66 -9.99 -14.22
N ASP A 6 7.93 -10.87 -14.88
CA ASP A 6 6.96 -10.46 -15.92
C ASP A 6 5.79 -9.66 -15.35
N LEU A 7 5.27 -9.98 -14.15
CA LEU A 7 4.13 -9.27 -13.60
C LEU A 7 4.50 -7.86 -13.11
N ILE A 8 5.68 -7.67 -12.52
CA ILE A 8 6.18 -6.33 -12.17
C ILE A 8 6.32 -5.49 -13.43
N ARG A 9 6.91 -6.07 -14.50
CA ARG A 9 7.08 -5.39 -15.79
C ARG A 9 5.73 -5.02 -16.41
N ILE A 10 4.73 -5.88 -16.34
CA ILE A 10 3.38 -5.58 -16.82
C ILE A 10 2.76 -4.44 -16.02
N LEU A 11 2.78 -4.53 -14.70
CA LEU A 11 2.09 -3.56 -13.83
C LEU A 11 2.77 -2.20 -13.86
N ALA A 12 4.08 -2.13 -13.60
CA ALA A 12 4.79 -0.87 -13.46
C ALA A 12 5.40 -0.37 -14.77
N GLY A 13 5.73 -1.28 -15.72
CA GLY A 13 6.34 -0.92 -17.00
C GLY A 13 5.35 -0.71 -18.15
N GLU A 14 4.43 -1.65 -18.39
CA GLU A 14 3.52 -1.59 -19.53
C GLU A 14 2.24 -0.80 -19.22
N ILE A 15 1.63 -1.05 -18.05
CA ILE A 15 0.44 -0.31 -17.58
C ILE A 15 0.90 1.03 -16.96
N GLY A 16 1.93 0.99 -16.13
CA GLY A 16 2.48 2.18 -15.49
C GLY A 16 1.60 2.69 -14.34
N VAL A 17 1.25 3.97 -14.37
CA VAL A 17 0.41 4.60 -13.34
C VAL A 17 -0.99 3.98 -13.36
N ARG A 18 -1.35 3.30 -12.27
CA ARG A 18 -2.59 2.56 -12.12
C ARG A 18 -3.42 3.04 -10.92
N GLN A 19 -3.63 4.34 -10.90
CA GLN A 19 -4.40 4.99 -9.85
C GLN A 19 -5.80 4.37 -9.74
N CYS A 20 -6.28 4.19 -8.52
CA CYS A 20 -7.56 3.55 -8.23
C CYS A 20 -8.75 4.17 -9.00
N GLY A 21 -9.70 3.33 -9.44
CA GLY A 21 -10.88 3.74 -10.19
C GLY A 21 -10.61 4.17 -11.63
N THR A 22 -9.40 3.92 -12.18
CA THR A 22 -9.06 4.19 -13.58
C THR A 22 -9.08 2.92 -14.44
N ALA A 23 -9.07 3.09 -15.78
CA ALA A 23 -8.92 1.98 -16.70
C ALA A 23 -7.61 1.21 -16.47
N ALA A 24 -6.51 1.92 -16.18
CA ALA A 24 -5.21 1.31 -15.88
C ALA A 24 -5.27 0.41 -14.62
N ALA A 25 -5.98 0.82 -13.57
CA ALA A 25 -6.20 -0.05 -12.42
C ALA A 25 -7.05 -1.29 -12.78
N ALA A 26 -8.04 -1.14 -13.68
CA ALA A 26 -8.81 -2.28 -14.17
C ALA A 26 -7.95 -3.25 -15.00
N ASP A 27 -7.10 -2.74 -15.90
CA ASP A 27 -6.14 -3.53 -16.67
C ASP A 27 -5.15 -4.29 -15.78
N ALA A 28 -4.69 -3.65 -14.69
CA ALA A 28 -3.84 -4.28 -13.69
C ALA A 28 -4.54 -5.44 -12.98
N ALA A 29 -5.79 -5.25 -12.56
CA ALA A 29 -6.60 -6.31 -11.96
C ALA A 29 -6.80 -7.49 -12.93
N ASP A 30 -7.04 -7.22 -14.22
CA ASP A 30 -7.19 -8.25 -15.25
C ASP A 30 -5.87 -9.00 -15.50
N ALA A 31 -4.72 -8.32 -15.46
CA ALA A 31 -3.40 -8.96 -15.54
C ALA A 31 -3.14 -9.90 -14.35
N ILE A 32 -3.54 -9.50 -13.14
CA ILE A 32 -3.43 -10.34 -11.93
C ILE A 32 -4.35 -11.57 -12.03
N VAL A 33 -5.57 -11.39 -12.53
CA VAL A 33 -6.49 -12.52 -12.82
C VAL A 33 -5.85 -13.50 -13.79
N ALA A 34 -5.23 -13.01 -14.86
CA ALA A 34 -4.52 -13.87 -15.82
C ALA A 34 -3.38 -14.64 -15.16
N ALA A 35 -2.55 -13.97 -14.33
CA ALA A 35 -1.45 -14.59 -13.63
C ALA A 35 -1.90 -15.68 -12.64
N PHE A 36 -2.99 -15.48 -11.91
CA PHE A 36 -3.55 -16.51 -11.03
C PHE A 36 -4.14 -17.69 -11.79
N ARG A 37 -4.79 -17.45 -12.95
CA ARG A 37 -5.30 -18.53 -13.82
C ARG A 37 -4.18 -19.39 -14.40
N GLU A 38 -3.03 -18.82 -14.72
CA GLU A 38 -1.83 -19.57 -15.15
C GLU A 38 -1.35 -20.56 -14.07
N LEU A 39 -1.64 -20.29 -12.79
CA LEU A 39 -1.38 -21.18 -11.66
C LEU A 39 -2.51 -22.22 -11.41
N GLY A 40 -3.54 -22.25 -12.26
CA GLY A 40 -4.70 -23.14 -12.10
C GLY A 40 -5.69 -22.68 -11.03
N LEU A 41 -5.62 -21.43 -10.59
CA LEU A 41 -6.56 -20.86 -9.63
C LEU A 41 -7.79 -20.26 -10.32
N GLU A 42 -8.87 -20.09 -9.58
CA GLU A 42 -10.13 -19.47 -10.04
C GLU A 42 -10.34 -18.12 -9.35
N PRO A 43 -9.70 -17.04 -9.84
CA PRO A 43 -9.85 -15.72 -9.24
C PRO A 43 -11.22 -15.11 -9.53
N ARG A 44 -11.70 -14.31 -8.58
CA ARG A 44 -12.94 -13.53 -8.71
C ARG A 44 -12.70 -12.08 -8.29
N PHE A 45 -13.54 -11.18 -8.75
CA PHE A 45 -13.56 -9.79 -8.29
C PHE A 45 -14.47 -9.61 -7.06
N GLN A 46 -14.02 -8.80 -6.13
CA GLN A 46 -14.83 -8.18 -5.10
C GLN A 46 -14.90 -6.69 -5.41
N GLU A 47 -15.98 -6.26 -6.04
CA GLU A 47 -16.16 -4.87 -6.44
C GLU A 47 -16.73 -4.01 -5.31
N PHE A 48 -16.31 -2.74 -5.28
CA PHE A 48 -16.81 -1.75 -4.35
C PHE A 48 -16.93 -0.35 -4.99
N PRO A 49 -17.85 0.50 -4.50
CA PRO A 49 -17.95 1.87 -4.99
C PRO A 49 -16.78 2.71 -4.52
N LEU A 50 -16.38 3.66 -5.35
CA LEU A 50 -15.28 4.57 -5.12
C LEU A 50 -15.64 5.99 -5.56
N LEU A 51 -15.24 6.98 -4.77
CA LEU A 51 -15.13 8.37 -5.21
C LEU A 51 -13.70 8.57 -5.72
N ARG A 52 -13.50 8.70 -7.02
CA ARG A 52 -12.17 8.96 -7.59
C ARG A 52 -11.83 10.44 -7.51
N TYR A 53 -10.57 10.73 -7.34
CA TYR A 53 -10.05 12.09 -7.37
C TYR A 53 -8.97 12.21 -8.44
N ASP A 54 -9.23 13.06 -9.44
CA ASP A 54 -8.28 13.37 -10.50
C ASP A 54 -7.48 14.62 -10.08
N ALA A 55 -6.26 14.39 -9.61
CA ALA A 55 -5.36 15.47 -9.16
C ALA A 55 -4.61 16.11 -10.33
N GLU A 56 -4.38 17.41 -10.25
CA GLU A 56 -3.44 18.13 -11.07
C GLU A 56 -2.23 18.57 -10.24
N GLU A 57 -1.12 18.90 -10.92
CA GLU A 57 0.07 19.41 -10.26
C GLU A 57 -0.24 20.79 -9.64
N PRO A 58 -0.06 20.95 -8.32
CA PRO A 58 -0.32 22.24 -7.70
C PRO A 58 0.71 23.30 -8.14
N GLU A 59 0.29 24.55 -8.16
CA GLU A 59 1.19 25.66 -8.40
C GLU A 59 1.46 26.38 -7.08
N LEU A 60 2.74 26.54 -6.77
CA LEU A 60 3.19 27.19 -5.53
C LEU A 60 4.26 28.22 -5.81
N TRP A 61 4.06 29.43 -5.27
CA TRP A 61 5.05 30.51 -5.24
C TRP A 61 5.30 30.92 -3.80
N ILE A 62 6.59 31.07 -3.45
CA ILE A 62 7.04 31.60 -2.16
C ILE A 62 7.92 32.80 -2.42
N ASP A 63 7.52 34.01 -1.93
CA ASP A 63 8.19 35.26 -2.16
C ASP A 63 8.44 35.57 -3.66
N GLY A 64 7.50 35.15 -4.52
CA GLY A 64 7.57 35.31 -5.98
C GLY A 64 8.40 34.25 -6.71
N GLU A 65 9.08 33.35 -6.03
CA GLU A 65 9.80 32.20 -6.61
C GLU A 65 8.86 30.98 -6.73
N ARG A 66 8.87 30.30 -7.88
CA ARG A 66 8.10 29.07 -8.08
C ARG A 66 8.78 27.89 -7.39
N TRP A 67 8.05 27.20 -6.52
CA TRP A 67 8.48 26.01 -5.82
C TRP A 67 7.81 24.76 -6.37
N ARG A 68 8.52 23.62 -6.31
CA ARG A 68 7.95 22.32 -6.65
C ARG A 68 7.04 21.86 -5.50
N ALA A 69 5.83 21.39 -5.84
CA ALA A 69 4.87 20.88 -4.88
C ALA A 69 4.16 19.65 -5.47
N GLY A 70 3.76 18.71 -4.61
CA GLY A 70 2.93 17.55 -4.94
C GLY A 70 1.48 17.76 -4.48
N PRO A 71 0.50 17.15 -5.15
CA PRO A 71 -0.90 17.27 -4.76
C PRO A 71 -1.19 16.55 -3.45
N CYS A 72 -2.14 17.11 -2.68
CA CYS A 72 -2.85 16.38 -1.66
C CYS A 72 -4.08 15.74 -2.32
N MET A 73 -4.16 14.41 -2.28
CA MET A 73 -5.32 13.71 -2.82
C MET A 73 -6.58 14.06 -2.01
N TYR A 74 -7.70 14.24 -2.69
CA TYR A 74 -8.98 14.64 -2.10
C TYR A 74 -8.99 16.03 -1.46
N ALA A 75 -8.03 16.91 -1.81
CA ALA A 75 -8.10 18.32 -1.45
C ALA A 75 -9.12 19.07 -2.32
N HIS A 76 -9.81 20.04 -1.73
CA HIS A 76 -10.64 20.96 -2.50
C HIS A 76 -9.77 21.79 -3.45
N ALA A 77 -10.25 22.00 -4.67
CA ALA A 77 -9.66 22.97 -5.57
C ALA A 77 -9.82 24.39 -5.00
N GLY A 78 -8.81 25.22 -5.18
CA GLY A 78 -8.86 26.60 -4.73
C GLY A 78 -7.54 27.33 -4.95
N GLU A 79 -7.61 28.64 -4.86
CA GLU A 79 -6.46 29.54 -4.86
C GLU A 79 -6.39 30.26 -3.51
N CYS A 80 -5.24 30.17 -2.86
CA CYS A 80 -4.97 30.75 -1.56
C CYS A 80 -3.73 31.61 -1.63
N GLU A 81 -3.78 32.76 -1.01
CA GLU A 81 -2.65 33.72 -0.96
C GLU A 81 -2.57 34.32 0.44
N GLY A 82 -1.37 34.48 0.94
CA GLY A 82 -1.16 35.09 2.24
C GLY A 82 0.22 34.82 2.81
N VAL A 83 0.37 35.24 4.07
CA VAL A 83 1.60 34.98 4.84
C VAL A 83 1.61 33.52 5.31
N VAL A 84 2.77 32.89 5.23
CA VAL A 84 3.01 31.54 5.76
C VAL A 84 2.99 31.59 7.29
N GLU A 85 2.12 30.82 7.89
CA GLU A 85 2.02 30.63 9.35
C GLU A 85 2.24 29.17 9.70
N GLU A 86 3.16 28.89 10.64
CA GLU A 86 3.39 27.53 11.10
C GLU A 86 2.27 27.10 12.05
N LEU A 87 1.61 25.99 11.73
CA LEU A 87 0.55 25.38 12.55
C LEU A 87 1.10 24.29 13.49
N SER A 88 2.05 23.51 12.97
CA SER A 88 2.79 22.50 13.70
C SER A 88 4.05 22.12 12.90
N ASP A 89 4.93 21.28 13.46
CA ASP A 89 6.12 20.82 12.72
C ASP A 89 5.72 20.20 11.37
N GLY A 90 6.21 20.79 10.29
CA GLY A 90 5.94 20.35 8.93
C GLY A 90 4.54 20.64 8.37
N LEU A 91 3.75 21.48 9.03
CA LEU A 91 2.43 21.90 8.54
C LEU A 91 2.28 23.43 8.68
N TRP A 92 1.92 24.08 7.58
CA TRP A 92 1.75 25.54 7.52
C TRP A 92 0.40 25.93 6.91
N ALA A 93 -0.10 27.09 7.31
CA ALA A 93 -1.22 27.76 6.66
C ALA A 93 -0.71 28.77 5.63
N VAL A 94 -1.50 28.93 4.56
CA VAL A 94 -1.40 30.02 3.56
C VAL A 94 -2.83 30.48 3.29
N GLY A 95 -3.29 31.52 3.99
CA GLY A 95 -4.71 31.84 4.02
C GLY A 95 -5.53 30.63 4.48
N GLU A 96 -6.52 30.23 3.66
CA GLU A 96 -7.34 29.01 3.94
C GLU A 96 -6.64 27.73 3.50
N GLY A 97 -5.56 27.80 2.73
CA GLY A 97 -4.82 26.64 2.23
C GLY A 97 -3.80 26.09 3.22
N ARG A 98 -3.22 24.94 2.86
CA ARG A 98 -2.20 24.25 3.67
C ARG A 98 -1.01 23.83 2.83
N LEU A 99 0.18 23.93 3.43
CA LEU A 99 1.40 23.30 2.94
C LEU A 99 1.84 22.26 3.98
N ALA A 100 2.16 21.06 3.52
CA ALA A 100 2.64 19.98 4.38
C ALA A 100 4.01 19.49 3.89
N ARG A 101 4.92 19.18 4.81
CA ARG A 101 6.22 18.60 4.50
C ARG A 101 6.10 17.09 4.39
N SER A 102 6.59 16.52 3.30
CA SER A 102 6.73 15.07 3.15
C SER A 102 7.63 14.50 4.25
N ILE A 103 7.22 13.39 4.83
CA ILE A 103 7.98 12.71 5.90
C ILE A 103 8.89 11.61 5.35
N PHE A 104 8.60 11.07 4.17
CA PHE A 104 9.37 10.05 3.47
C PHE A 104 9.76 10.55 2.08
N GLY A 105 10.68 9.84 1.42
CA GLY A 105 11.11 10.13 0.07
C GLY A 105 11.88 11.46 -0.08
N ARG A 106 12.45 11.66 -1.27
CA ARG A 106 13.23 12.88 -1.59
C ARG A 106 12.40 14.02 -2.22
N GLY A 107 11.22 13.71 -2.69
CA GLY A 107 10.35 14.65 -3.40
C GLY A 107 9.13 15.10 -2.61
N PRO A 108 8.32 15.99 -3.20
CA PRO A 108 7.00 16.30 -2.69
C PRO A 108 6.06 15.13 -3.03
N ILE A 109 5.93 14.19 -2.10
CA ILE A 109 5.12 12.99 -2.31
C ILE A 109 3.63 13.33 -2.33
N PRO A 110 2.86 12.79 -3.28
CA PRO A 110 1.40 12.87 -3.25
C PRO A 110 0.87 12.00 -2.12
N PHE A 111 0.43 12.61 -1.03
CA PHE A 111 -0.17 11.88 0.08
C PHE A 111 -1.68 12.15 0.16
N GLY A 112 -2.47 11.16 0.60
CA GLY A 112 -3.91 11.25 0.51
C GLY A 112 -4.59 12.05 1.58
N GLY A 113 -5.69 12.71 1.22
CA GLY A 113 -6.80 12.95 2.12
C GLY A 113 -7.44 11.60 2.48
N ARG A 114 -7.95 11.49 3.70
CA ARG A 114 -8.45 10.20 4.22
C ARG A 114 -9.77 9.82 3.55
N PHE A 115 -9.75 8.75 2.79
CA PHE A 115 -10.96 8.06 2.38
C PHE A 115 -11.31 7.00 3.45
N THR A 116 -12.56 6.97 3.86
CA THR A 116 -13.08 5.96 4.80
C THR A 116 -14.24 5.21 4.16
N LEU A 117 -14.71 4.12 4.76
CA LEU A 117 -15.91 3.42 4.28
C LEU A 117 -17.17 4.31 4.30
N ALA A 118 -17.18 5.35 5.11
CA ALA A 118 -18.28 6.32 5.19
C ALA A 118 -18.14 7.48 4.17
N GLY A 119 -17.03 7.56 3.44
CA GLY A 119 -16.72 8.63 2.51
C GLY A 119 -15.34 9.24 2.74
N HIS A 120 -15.00 10.30 2.01
CA HIS A 120 -13.75 11.02 2.20
C HIS A 120 -13.91 12.18 3.19
N ILE A 121 -12.82 12.57 3.82
CA ILE A 121 -12.75 13.77 4.63
C ILE A 121 -12.25 14.89 3.72
N ALA A 122 -13.09 15.90 3.50
CA ALA A 122 -12.72 17.08 2.75
C ALA A 122 -11.55 17.80 3.42
N THR A 123 -10.49 18.08 2.66
CA THR A 123 -9.36 18.88 3.10
C THR A 123 -9.37 20.23 2.37
N PRO A 124 -8.94 21.33 2.99
CA PRO A 124 -8.77 22.59 2.29
C PRO A 124 -7.78 22.43 1.13
N PRO A 125 -7.62 23.42 0.24
CA PRO A 125 -6.56 23.43 -0.75
C PRO A 125 -5.22 23.15 -0.08
N THR A 126 -4.60 22.01 -0.42
CA THR A 126 -3.41 21.49 0.27
C THR A 126 -2.40 20.99 -0.75
N ALA A 127 -1.12 21.27 -0.52
CA ALA A 127 -0.02 20.71 -1.30
C ALA A 127 1.11 20.23 -0.39
N PHE A 128 1.86 19.26 -0.89
CA PHE A 128 3.03 18.72 -0.21
C PHE A 128 4.32 19.32 -0.75
N LEU A 129 5.26 19.58 0.15
CA LEU A 129 6.65 19.96 -0.13
C LEU A 129 7.56 18.78 0.10
N SER A 130 8.71 18.74 -0.60
CA SER A 130 9.79 17.83 -0.23
C SER A 130 10.27 18.12 1.20
N ARG A 131 10.97 17.15 1.81
CA ARG A 131 11.62 17.38 3.12
C ARG A 131 12.56 18.58 3.09
N ALA A 132 13.34 18.71 2.01
CA ALA A 132 14.32 19.77 1.85
C ALA A 132 13.63 21.14 1.69
N ASP A 133 12.60 21.24 0.85
CA ASP A 133 11.89 22.51 0.64
C ASP A 133 11.08 22.90 1.87
N GLY A 134 10.40 21.94 2.51
CA GLY A 134 9.70 22.20 3.76
C GLY A 134 10.62 22.68 4.88
N ALA A 135 11.89 22.18 4.93
CA ALA A 135 12.87 22.69 5.88
C ALA A 135 13.37 24.11 5.58
N ARG A 136 13.18 24.62 4.36
CA ARG A 136 13.51 26.00 3.95
C ARG A 136 12.37 26.97 4.19
N LEU A 137 11.14 26.49 4.29
CA LEU A 137 9.97 27.34 4.51
C LEU A 137 10.04 28.02 5.88
N ARG A 138 9.68 29.30 5.94
CA ARG A 138 9.73 30.11 7.17
C ARG A 138 8.42 30.87 7.36
N PRO A 139 7.93 30.98 8.60
CA PRO A 139 6.85 31.89 8.93
C PRO A 139 7.18 33.33 8.49
N GLY A 140 6.19 34.04 8.01
CA GLY A 140 6.33 35.40 7.54
C GLY A 140 6.62 35.55 6.03
N GLN A 141 7.00 34.47 5.33
CA GLN A 141 7.11 34.49 3.85
C GLN A 141 5.74 34.69 3.22
N HIS A 142 5.69 35.30 2.05
CA HIS A 142 4.45 35.39 1.29
C HIS A 142 4.31 34.22 0.33
N ALA A 143 3.16 33.55 0.36
CA ALA A 143 2.90 32.41 -0.50
C ALA A 143 1.61 32.58 -1.30
N ARG A 144 1.61 32.02 -2.53
CA ARG A 144 0.43 31.78 -3.36
C ARG A 144 0.38 30.34 -3.75
N LEU A 145 -0.71 29.67 -3.38
CA LEU A 145 -0.98 28.26 -3.65
C LEU A 145 -2.21 28.13 -4.55
N VAL A 146 -2.08 27.40 -5.65
CA VAL A 146 -3.21 27.03 -6.50
C VAL A 146 -3.31 25.50 -6.54
N VAL A 147 -4.41 24.95 -6.07
CA VAL A 147 -4.74 23.51 -6.10
C VAL A 147 -5.85 23.31 -7.11
N ARG A 148 -5.63 22.36 -8.02
CA ARG A 148 -6.64 21.90 -8.99
C ARG A 148 -6.81 20.40 -8.85
N GLY A 149 -8.04 19.97 -9.05
CA GLY A 149 -8.42 18.57 -9.02
C GLY A 149 -9.94 18.47 -9.03
N SER A 150 -10.44 17.31 -9.38
CA SER A 150 -11.88 17.08 -9.48
C SER A 150 -12.27 15.75 -8.88
N PHE A 151 -13.44 15.75 -8.23
CA PHE A 151 -14.08 14.54 -7.74
C PHE A 151 -14.90 13.90 -8.84
N VAL A 152 -14.76 12.59 -9.04
CA VAL A 152 -15.48 11.82 -10.06
C VAL A 152 -16.33 10.77 -9.38
N ASP A 153 -17.63 11.04 -9.32
CA ASP A 153 -18.63 10.16 -8.72
C ASP A 153 -18.91 8.90 -9.55
N GLY A 154 -19.53 7.90 -8.91
CA GLY A 154 -20.03 6.71 -9.55
C GLY A 154 -18.97 5.75 -10.06
N GLN A 155 -17.73 5.93 -9.65
CA GLN A 155 -16.63 5.02 -9.98
C GLN A 155 -16.68 3.76 -9.11
N ARG A 156 -16.00 2.72 -9.56
CA ARG A 156 -15.83 1.46 -8.85
C ARG A 156 -14.38 1.04 -8.91
N ASP A 157 -13.96 0.32 -7.91
CA ASP A 157 -12.72 -0.42 -7.91
C ASP A 157 -12.97 -1.84 -7.39
N ARG A 158 -11.95 -2.68 -7.34
CA ARG A 158 -12.10 -4.09 -7.03
C ARG A 158 -10.89 -4.69 -6.35
N ASN A 159 -11.10 -5.68 -5.49
CA ASN A 159 -10.07 -6.62 -5.09
C ASN A 159 -10.08 -7.83 -6.03
N VAL A 160 -8.91 -8.42 -6.31
CA VAL A 160 -8.79 -9.73 -6.97
C VAL A 160 -8.59 -10.78 -5.89
N VAL A 161 -9.49 -11.75 -5.80
CA VAL A 161 -9.48 -12.77 -4.74
C VAL A 161 -9.38 -14.15 -5.37
N ALA A 162 -8.37 -14.94 -4.95
CA ALA A 162 -8.24 -16.35 -5.33
C ALA A 162 -8.04 -17.22 -4.09
N ARG A 163 -8.23 -18.53 -4.21
CA ARG A 163 -8.10 -19.46 -3.09
C ARG A 163 -7.32 -20.70 -3.49
N ILE A 164 -6.49 -21.16 -2.57
CA ILE A 164 -5.94 -22.51 -2.53
C ILE A 164 -6.67 -23.22 -1.42
N ALA A 165 -7.52 -24.18 -1.80
CA ALA A 165 -8.36 -24.91 -0.86
C ALA A 165 -7.48 -25.73 0.09
N GLY A 166 -7.77 -25.66 1.38
CA GLY A 166 -7.15 -26.49 2.41
C GLY A 166 -8.15 -27.48 3.02
N ALA A 167 -7.67 -28.29 3.93
CA ALA A 167 -8.49 -29.26 4.67
C ALA A 167 -9.55 -28.60 5.57
N SER A 168 -9.32 -27.35 5.98
CA SER A 168 -10.22 -26.55 6.84
C SER A 168 -10.76 -25.32 6.09
N GLN A 169 -11.96 -24.88 6.51
CA GLN A 169 -12.53 -23.61 6.06
C GLN A 169 -11.90 -22.39 6.75
N ASP A 170 -11.14 -22.59 7.81
CA ASP A 170 -10.30 -21.52 8.37
C ASP A 170 -9.25 -21.13 7.33
N ARG A 171 -8.94 -19.85 7.26
CA ARG A 171 -8.08 -19.34 6.20
C ARG A 171 -7.01 -18.38 6.71
N VAL A 172 -5.86 -18.43 6.06
CA VAL A 172 -4.83 -17.42 6.14
C VAL A 172 -4.98 -16.53 4.91
N VAL A 173 -5.14 -15.22 5.11
CA VAL A 173 -5.16 -14.24 4.02
C VAL A 173 -3.74 -13.83 3.70
N VAL A 174 -3.38 -13.81 2.42
CA VAL A 174 -2.12 -13.24 1.92
C VAL A 174 -2.49 -12.11 0.98
N GLY A 175 -1.93 -10.92 1.19
CA GLY A 175 -2.33 -9.73 0.46
C GLY A 175 -1.18 -8.87 -0.02
N ALA A 176 -1.48 -8.06 -1.05
CA ALA A 176 -0.68 -6.95 -1.55
C ALA A 176 -1.61 -6.00 -2.31
N HIS A 177 -1.40 -4.70 -2.29
CA HIS A 177 -2.19 -3.81 -3.14
C HIS A 177 -1.59 -3.71 -4.53
N TYR A 178 -2.42 -3.34 -5.52
CA TYR A 178 -1.99 -3.25 -6.90
C TYR A 178 -2.15 -1.86 -7.52
N ASP A 179 -2.87 -0.96 -6.88
CA ASP A 179 -2.93 0.44 -7.31
C ASP A 179 -1.61 1.17 -7.01
N SER A 180 -1.42 2.31 -7.61
CA SER A 180 -0.27 3.17 -7.39
C SER A 180 -0.71 4.63 -7.24
N VAL A 181 0.20 5.45 -6.72
CA VAL A 181 -0.03 6.88 -6.50
C VAL A 181 -0.09 7.69 -7.80
N TRP A 182 -0.52 8.93 -7.66
CA TRP A 182 -0.51 9.91 -8.73
C TRP A 182 0.88 10.08 -9.37
N ARG A 183 0.97 9.82 -10.69
CA ARG A 183 2.20 9.84 -11.51
C ARG A 183 3.32 8.87 -11.11
N GLY A 184 3.15 8.07 -10.06
CA GLY A 184 4.11 7.03 -9.67
C GLY A 184 3.77 5.70 -10.36
N PRO A 185 4.68 5.10 -11.16
CA PRO A 185 4.42 3.79 -11.75
C PRO A 185 4.42 2.67 -10.70
N GLY A 186 4.96 2.92 -9.49
CA GLY A 186 4.88 2.05 -8.34
C GLY A 186 5.45 0.66 -8.62
N ALA A 187 6.72 0.59 -9.00
CA ALA A 187 7.40 -0.68 -9.19
C ALA A 187 7.65 -1.36 -7.85
N ILE A 188 8.18 -0.60 -6.89
CA ILE A 188 8.37 -1.05 -5.52
C ILE A 188 7.04 -0.97 -4.76
N ASP A 189 6.30 0.11 -4.95
CA ASP A 189 5.02 0.41 -4.30
C ASP A 189 3.83 0.34 -5.30
N ASN A 190 3.17 -0.84 -5.58
CA ASN A 190 3.49 -2.10 -4.93
C ASN A 190 3.41 -3.27 -5.94
N ALA A 191 3.98 -3.08 -7.17
CA ALA A 191 4.04 -4.19 -8.13
C ALA A 191 4.92 -5.35 -7.62
N THR A 192 5.96 -5.06 -6.79
CA THR A 192 6.77 -6.10 -6.15
C THR A 192 5.97 -6.93 -5.16
N GLY A 193 5.09 -6.33 -4.36
CA GLY A 193 4.21 -7.05 -3.45
C GLY A 193 3.24 -7.96 -4.19
N VAL A 194 2.66 -7.50 -5.31
CA VAL A 194 1.79 -8.32 -6.17
C VAL A 194 2.55 -9.51 -6.78
N GLU A 195 3.79 -9.30 -7.23
CA GLU A 195 4.64 -10.41 -7.70
C GLU A 195 4.99 -11.36 -6.55
N GLY A 196 5.25 -10.85 -5.35
CA GLY A 196 5.43 -11.66 -4.14
C GLY A 196 4.20 -12.52 -3.85
N LEU A 197 3.02 -11.93 -3.91
CA LEU A 197 1.74 -12.63 -3.76
C LEU A 197 1.59 -13.76 -4.79
N ARG A 198 1.94 -13.51 -6.06
CA ARG A 198 1.93 -14.51 -7.14
C ARG A 198 2.95 -15.64 -6.88
N ARG A 199 4.15 -15.32 -6.38
CA ARG A 199 5.19 -16.32 -6.06
C ARG A 199 4.76 -17.20 -4.88
N ILE A 200 4.16 -16.63 -3.84
CA ILE A 200 3.57 -17.40 -2.73
C ILE A 200 2.45 -18.30 -3.27
N ALA A 201 1.57 -17.76 -4.11
CA ALA A 201 0.53 -18.57 -4.75
C ALA A 201 1.11 -19.74 -5.54
N ALA A 202 2.17 -19.54 -6.30
CA ALA A 202 2.84 -20.59 -7.07
C ALA A 202 3.48 -21.67 -6.19
N HIS A 203 4.01 -21.29 -5.01
CA HIS A 203 4.59 -22.23 -4.06
C HIS A 203 3.54 -23.21 -3.49
N PHE A 204 2.34 -22.69 -3.19
CA PHE A 204 1.26 -23.50 -2.62
C PHE A 204 0.30 -24.08 -3.66
N ALA A 205 0.39 -23.70 -4.93
CA ALA A 205 -0.47 -24.21 -5.99
C ALA A 205 -0.35 -25.75 -6.10
N GLY A 206 -1.50 -26.44 -6.12
CA GLY A 206 -1.54 -27.90 -6.19
C GLY A 206 -1.24 -28.62 -4.87
N THR A 207 -1.03 -27.87 -3.76
CA THR A 207 -0.94 -28.44 -2.41
C THR A 207 -2.32 -28.49 -1.73
N GLU A 208 -2.42 -29.21 -0.63
CA GLU A 208 -3.61 -29.22 0.24
C GLU A 208 -3.17 -28.81 1.66
N PRO A 209 -3.04 -27.50 1.95
CA PRO A 209 -2.62 -27.03 3.27
C PRO A 209 -3.68 -27.32 4.33
N ALA A 210 -3.31 -27.36 5.62
CA ALA A 210 -4.27 -27.60 6.70
C ALA A 210 -5.37 -26.53 6.78
N ARG A 211 -5.05 -25.27 6.39
CA ARG A 211 -6.01 -24.17 6.24
C ARG A 211 -6.03 -23.68 4.81
N THR A 212 -7.19 -23.18 4.38
CA THR A 212 -7.31 -22.47 3.09
C THR A 212 -6.40 -21.25 3.06
N ILE A 213 -5.68 -21.04 1.96
CA ILE A 213 -4.95 -19.79 1.69
C ILE A 213 -5.82 -18.93 0.79
N GLU A 214 -6.20 -17.73 1.26
CA GLU A 214 -6.97 -16.75 0.49
C GLU A 214 -6.03 -15.64 0.04
N LEU A 215 -5.79 -15.56 -1.27
CA LEU A 215 -4.90 -14.60 -1.92
C LEU A 215 -5.72 -13.38 -2.32
N VAL A 216 -5.29 -12.19 -1.94
CA VAL A 216 -6.03 -10.95 -2.24
C VAL A 216 -5.08 -9.89 -2.78
N ALA A 217 -5.27 -9.49 -4.05
CA ALA A 217 -4.70 -8.24 -4.52
C ALA A 217 -5.71 -7.12 -4.25
N PHE A 218 -5.36 -6.20 -3.35
CA PHE A 218 -6.23 -5.11 -2.92
C PHE A 218 -6.17 -3.94 -3.90
N GLY A 219 -7.32 -3.32 -4.17
CA GLY A 219 -7.41 -2.07 -4.90
C GLY A 219 -7.62 -0.90 -3.95
N ALA A 220 -7.25 0.30 -4.40
CA ALA A 220 -7.48 1.55 -3.68
C ALA A 220 -6.87 1.57 -2.25
N GLU A 221 -5.68 1.03 -2.11
CA GLU A 221 -4.88 1.11 -0.88
C GLU A 221 -4.44 2.54 -0.61
N GLU A 222 -3.86 3.18 -1.64
CA GLU A 222 -3.19 4.48 -1.62
C GLU A 222 -4.07 5.66 -1.16
N ILE A 223 -5.37 5.45 -1.16
CA ILE A 223 -6.34 6.45 -0.71
C ILE A 223 -6.96 6.11 0.65
N GLY A 224 -6.37 5.18 1.39
CA GLY A 224 -6.76 4.85 2.76
C GLY A 224 -7.24 3.41 2.97
N LEU A 225 -6.54 2.43 2.37
CA LEU A 225 -6.74 0.99 2.59
C LEU A 225 -8.17 0.54 2.21
N VAL A 226 -8.78 1.15 1.17
CA VAL A 226 -10.22 0.97 0.90
C VAL A 226 -10.53 -0.48 0.57
N GLY A 227 -9.72 -1.14 -0.27
CA GLY A 227 -9.90 -2.54 -0.64
C GLY A 227 -9.84 -3.48 0.56
N ALA A 228 -8.84 -3.33 1.42
CA ALA A 228 -8.68 -4.13 2.63
C ALA A 228 -9.83 -3.89 3.63
N ARG A 229 -10.24 -2.62 3.81
CA ARG A 229 -11.39 -2.27 4.66
C ARG A 229 -12.69 -2.90 4.14
N ARG A 230 -12.92 -2.87 2.83
CA ARG A 230 -14.09 -3.53 2.20
C ARG A 230 -14.05 -5.03 2.36
N PHE A 231 -12.87 -5.64 2.22
CA PHE A 231 -12.70 -7.07 2.42
C PHE A 231 -13.07 -7.49 3.85
N VAL A 232 -12.57 -6.77 4.85
CA VAL A 232 -12.86 -7.03 6.27
C VAL A 232 -14.34 -6.77 6.59
N ALA A 233 -14.92 -5.67 6.11
CA ALA A 233 -16.33 -5.35 6.31
C ALA A 233 -17.25 -6.43 5.71
N ASP A 234 -16.99 -6.88 4.48
CA ASP A 234 -17.75 -7.97 3.86
C ASP A 234 -17.65 -9.28 4.64
N ALA A 235 -16.45 -9.58 5.18
CA ALA A 235 -16.27 -10.76 6.03
C ALA A 235 -17.06 -10.65 7.33
N GLN A 236 -17.17 -9.46 7.89
CA GLN A 236 -17.98 -9.17 9.08
C GLN A 236 -19.48 -9.34 8.80
N ASP A 237 -19.98 -8.74 7.71
CA ASP A 237 -21.39 -8.81 7.30
C ASP A 237 -21.82 -10.25 7.03
N ARG A 238 -20.95 -11.04 6.43
CA ARG A 238 -21.16 -12.48 6.17
C ARG A 238 -20.93 -13.37 7.40
N ARG A 239 -20.57 -12.80 8.55
CA ARG A 239 -20.22 -13.52 9.78
C ARG A 239 -19.09 -14.54 9.59
N SER A 240 -18.18 -14.27 8.65
CA SER A 240 -17.05 -15.14 8.32
C SER A 240 -15.70 -14.59 8.80
N LEU A 241 -15.71 -13.46 9.51
CA LEU A 241 -14.50 -12.85 10.09
C LEU A 241 -13.79 -13.86 11.02
N GLY A 242 -14.57 -14.62 11.77
CA GLY A 242 -14.11 -15.68 12.66
C GLY A 242 -13.30 -16.78 12.00
N SER A 243 -13.45 -17.02 10.70
CA SER A 243 -12.66 -18.02 9.97
C SER A 243 -11.34 -17.47 9.41
N ILE A 244 -11.03 -16.17 9.55
CA ILE A 244 -9.72 -15.62 9.19
C ILE A 244 -8.77 -15.83 10.37
N ALA A 245 -7.84 -16.77 10.25
CA ALA A 245 -6.88 -17.09 11.30
C ALA A 245 -5.76 -16.05 11.42
N ALA A 246 -5.25 -15.57 10.29
CA ALA A 246 -4.23 -14.53 10.22
C ALA A 246 -4.19 -13.88 8.83
N MET A 247 -3.45 -12.75 8.73
CA MET A 247 -3.16 -12.06 7.47
C MET A 247 -1.66 -11.77 7.34
N VAL A 248 -1.10 -12.04 6.16
CA VAL A 248 0.28 -11.70 5.77
C VAL A 248 0.19 -10.72 4.60
N ASN A 249 0.70 -9.52 4.78
CA ASN A 249 0.76 -8.48 3.75
C ASN A 249 2.16 -8.34 3.19
N LEU A 250 2.26 -8.07 1.89
CA LEU A 250 3.49 -7.77 1.19
C LEU A 250 3.38 -6.35 0.62
N ASP A 251 4.23 -5.45 1.08
CA ASP A 251 4.16 -4.06 0.68
C ASP A 251 5.55 -3.47 0.53
N CYS A 252 5.82 -2.79 -0.60
CA CYS A 252 7.13 -2.21 -0.87
C CYS A 252 8.29 -3.21 -0.69
N ILE A 253 8.18 -4.45 -1.16
CA ILE A 253 9.25 -5.44 -1.08
C ILE A 253 10.21 -5.35 -2.27
N GLY A 254 11.49 -5.71 -2.05
CA GLY A 254 12.48 -5.75 -3.15
C GLY A 254 13.35 -4.51 -3.27
N TYR A 255 13.15 -3.45 -2.46
CA TYR A 255 14.02 -2.28 -2.41
C TYR A 255 13.80 -1.51 -1.12
N GLY A 256 14.87 -0.94 -0.54
CA GLY A 256 14.81 -0.18 0.71
C GLY A 256 15.91 -0.57 1.69
N GLU A 257 16.12 0.25 2.71
CA GLU A 257 17.28 0.12 3.61
C GLU A 257 17.11 -1.02 4.61
N THR A 258 15.92 -1.18 5.17
CA THR A 258 15.68 -2.12 6.27
C THR A 258 14.54 -3.09 5.92
N LEU A 259 14.61 -4.29 6.46
CA LEU A 259 13.47 -5.21 6.46
C LEU A 259 12.58 -4.88 7.67
N GLN A 260 11.36 -4.41 7.42
CA GLN A 260 10.39 -4.07 8.45
C GLN A 260 9.32 -5.15 8.57
N LEU A 261 9.00 -5.50 9.80
CA LEU A 261 7.93 -6.43 10.16
C LEU A 261 6.94 -5.70 11.07
N LEU A 262 5.83 -5.27 10.50
CA LEU A 262 4.77 -4.57 11.22
C LEU A 262 3.70 -5.57 11.65
N CYS A 263 3.63 -5.90 12.93
CA CYS A 263 2.82 -7.01 13.42
C CYS A 263 1.82 -6.60 14.51
N SER A 264 0.71 -7.35 14.56
CA SER A 264 -0.26 -7.38 15.65
C SER A 264 -0.92 -8.76 15.68
N PRO A 265 -1.02 -9.46 16.82
CA PRO A 265 -0.51 -9.13 18.16
C PRO A 265 0.99 -9.45 18.34
N PRO A 266 1.57 -9.18 19.53
CA PRO A 266 2.99 -9.48 19.81
C PRO A 266 3.44 -10.92 19.51
N ALA A 267 2.60 -11.92 19.74
CA ALA A 267 2.92 -13.33 19.47
C ALA A 267 3.21 -13.60 17.97
N LEU A 268 2.57 -12.86 17.06
CA LEU A 268 2.87 -12.95 15.63
C LEU A 268 4.21 -12.27 15.30
N LEU A 269 4.56 -11.22 16.03
CA LEU A 269 5.84 -10.54 15.90
C LEU A 269 7.01 -11.45 16.26
N ASP A 270 6.89 -12.22 17.35
CA ASP A 270 7.93 -13.18 17.74
C ASP A 270 8.10 -14.27 16.68
N ARG A 271 6.99 -14.78 16.15
CA ARG A 271 7.01 -15.76 15.05
C ARG A 271 7.67 -15.19 13.79
N ALA A 272 7.39 -13.94 13.44
CA ALA A 272 8.01 -13.27 12.29
C ALA A 272 9.53 -13.06 12.49
N ARG A 273 9.96 -12.70 13.71
CA ARG A 273 11.38 -12.58 14.06
C ARG A 273 12.11 -13.92 13.96
N GLU A 274 11.50 -14.97 14.48
CA GLU A 274 12.06 -16.32 14.41
C GLU A 274 12.21 -16.79 12.96
N ALA A 275 11.21 -16.52 12.11
CA ALA A 275 11.27 -16.80 10.67
C ALA A 275 12.43 -16.06 10.00
N ALA A 276 12.56 -14.75 10.24
CA ALA A 276 13.66 -13.94 9.71
C ALA A 276 15.04 -14.47 10.19
N ALA A 277 15.14 -14.88 11.46
CA ALA A 277 16.38 -15.45 12.01
C ALA A 277 16.73 -16.80 11.37
N ARG A 278 15.74 -17.70 11.22
CA ARG A 278 15.95 -19.02 10.55
C ARG A 278 16.48 -18.84 9.13
N LEU A 279 16.01 -17.82 8.42
CA LEU A 279 16.42 -17.52 7.05
C LEU A 279 17.74 -16.74 6.98
N GLY A 280 18.36 -16.39 8.12
CA GLY A 280 19.61 -15.64 8.21
C GLY A 280 19.46 -14.17 7.79
N PHE A 281 18.26 -13.60 7.92
CA PHE A 281 18.02 -12.23 7.51
C PHE A 281 18.54 -11.21 8.51
N THR A 282 18.63 -11.57 9.79
CA THR A 282 19.24 -10.73 10.83
C THR A 282 20.71 -10.42 10.59
N ASP A 283 21.40 -11.27 9.80
CA ASP A 283 22.79 -11.06 9.42
C ASP A 283 22.94 -10.23 8.12
N ARG A 284 21.86 -10.13 7.33
CA ARG A 284 21.85 -9.45 6.02
C ARG A 284 21.16 -8.10 6.04
N TYR A 285 20.18 -7.91 6.92
CA TYR A 285 19.36 -6.73 7.00
C TYR A 285 19.28 -6.21 8.42
N GLN A 286 19.12 -4.89 8.56
CA GLN A 286 18.58 -4.34 9.79
C GLN A 286 17.09 -4.73 9.83
N VAL A 287 16.72 -5.66 10.71
CA VAL A 287 15.34 -6.07 10.89
C VAL A 287 14.68 -5.16 11.93
N VAL A 288 13.76 -4.34 11.47
CA VAL A 288 12.95 -3.47 12.33
C VAL A 288 11.61 -4.15 12.58
N THR A 289 11.23 -4.25 13.85
CA THR A 289 9.98 -4.90 14.24
C THR A 289 9.17 -3.94 15.11
N GLU A 290 7.98 -3.59 14.66
CA GLU A 290 7.08 -2.67 15.34
C GLU A 290 5.70 -3.27 15.51
N LEU A 291 4.99 -2.84 16.57
CA LEU A 291 3.58 -3.10 16.69
C LEU A 291 2.86 -2.14 15.74
N GLY A 292 2.47 -2.63 14.57
CA GLY A 292 1.97 -1.87 13.43
C GLY A 292 0.56 -1.29 13.61
N GLN A 293 0.27 -0.69 14.77
CA GLN A 293 -1.06 -0.12 15.04
C GLN A 293 -1.36 1.18 14.26
N ASN A 294 -0.33 1.83 13.70
CA ASN A 294 -0.47 3.10 13.00
C ASN A 294 0.17 3.10 11.60
N ALA A 295 0.69 1.98 11.13
CA ALA A 295 1.27 1.89 9.80
C ALA A 295 0.17 1.80 8.74
N GLY A 296 0.30 2.58 7.67
CA GLY A 296 -0.70 2.68 6.62
C GLY A 296 -0.55 1.56 5.58
N THR A 297 -0.62 0.28 5.94
CA THR A 297 -0.64 -0.84 4.99
C THR A 297 -1.86 -1.73 5.20
N ASP A 298 -2.19 -2.59 4.22
CA ASP A 298 -3.43 -3.38 4.18
C ASP A 298 -3.61 -4.37 5.35
N HIS A 299 -2.57 -4.64 6.14
CA HIS A 299 -2.70 -5.43 7.37
C HIS A 299 -3.51 -4.72 8.48
N LEU A 300 -3.53 -3.38 8.46
CA LEU A 300 -4.12 -2.57 9.53
C LEU A 300 -5.62 -2.80 9.73
N PRO A 301 -6.49 -2.85 8.69
CA PRO A 301 -7.91 -3.17 8.87
C PRO A 301 -8.15 -4.53 9.52
N PHE A 302 -7.31 -5.53 9.23
CA PHE A 302 -7.37 -6.85 9.85
C PHE A 302 -6.98 -6.78 11.33
N ALA A 303 -5.87 -6.12 11.65
CA ALA A 303 -5.43 -5.92 13.03
C ALA A 303 -6.48 -5.17 13.86
N GLN A 304 -7.11 -4.13 13.29
CA GLN A 304 -8.21 -3.38 13.92
C GLN A 304 -9.46 -4.24 14.17
N ALA A 305 -9.68 -5.27 13.35
CA ALA A 305 -10.76 -6.25 13.52
C ALA A 305 -10.38 -7.41 14.47
N GLY A 306 -9.21 -7.35 15.13
CA GLY A 306 -8.73 -8.38 16.05
C GLY A 306 -8.16 -9.63 15.35
N ILE A 307 -7.86 -9.56 14.06
CA ILE A 307 -7.21 -10.64 13.31
C ILE A 307 -5.70 -10.45 13.42
N PRO A 308 -4.94 -11.50 13.80
CA PRO A 308 -3.48 -11.46 13.74
C PRO A 308 -2.99 -11.08 12.34
N ALA A 309 -2.19 -10.03 12.22
CA ALA A 309 -1.74 -9.54 10.94
C ALA A 309 -0.27 -9.11 10.97
N VAL A 310 0.46 -9.36 9.89
CA VAL A 310 1.84 -8.92 9.68
C VAL A 310 1.97 -8.31 8.31
N SER A 311 2.71 -7.20 8.20
CA SER A 311 3.16 -6.64 6.93
C SER A 311 4.68 -6.76 6.82
N ILE A 312 5.16 -7.21 5.67
CA ILE A 312 6.57 -7.33 5.31
C ILE A 312 6.90 -6.20 4.34
N LEU A 313 7.87 -5.37 4.69
CA LEU A 313 8.32 -4.23 3.90
C LEU A 313 9.84 -4.16 3.82
N HIS A 314 10.37 -3.59 2.74
CA HIS A 314 11.71 -3.01 2.69
C HIS A 314 11.57 -1.47 2.63
N PHE A 315 11.82 -0.79 3.74
CA PHE A 315 11.55 0.65 3.86
C PHE A 315 12.52 1.31 4.88
N PRO A 316 12.85 2.61 4.81
CA PRO A 316 12.45 3.57 3.79
C PRO A 316 13.29 3.48 2.49
N TYR A 317 12.83 4.20 1.45
CA TYR A 317 13.59 4.49 0.24
C TYR A 317 13.23 5.89 -0.31
N GLU A 318 14.16 6.48 -1.07
CA GLU A 318 14.07 7.89 -1.46
C GLU A 318 13.06 8.17 -2.60
N GLU A 319 12.76 7.17 -3.43
CA GLU A 319 11.86 7.25 -4.58
C GLU A 319 10.38 7.00 -4.21
N TYR A 320 10.09 6.76 -2.92
CA TYR A 320 8.75 6.46 -2.42
C TYR A 320 7.71 7.49 -2.88
N HIS A 321 6.62 7.02 -3.49
CA HIS A 321 5.52 7.83 -4.06
C HIS A 321 5.96 8.82 -5.14
N LEU A 322 7.05 8.58 -5.84
CA LEU A 322 7.56 9.45 -6.89
C LEU A 322 7.51 8.78 -8.28
N PRO A 323 7.54 9.57 -9.38
CA PRO A 323 7.65 9.03 -10.73
C PRO A 323 8.90 8.17 -10.97
N GLU A 324 9.89 8.30 -10.11
CA GLU A 324 11.15 7.56 -10.12
C GLU A 324 11.07 6.18 -9.46
N ASP A 325 9.91 5.78 -8.89
CA ASP A 325 9.67 4.40 -8.44
C ASP A 325 9.42 3.48 -9.64
N THR A 326 10.53 3.08 -10.28
CA THR A 326 10.56 2.37 -11.55
C THR A 326 11.21 0.99 -11.46
N LEU A 327 11.15 0.22 -12.55
CA LEU A 327 11.67 -1.16 -12.61
C LEU A 327 13.16 -1.28 -12.28
N GLU A 328 13.94 -0.23 -12.52
CA GLU A 328 15.38 -0.20 -12.28
C GLU A 328 15.75 -0.26 -10.79
N LEU A 329 14.79 0.04 -9.90
CA LEU A 329 15.00 -0.05 -8.46
C LEU A 329 14.87 -1.48 -7.93
N VAL A 330 14.23 -2.37 -8.66
CA VAL A 330 13.93 -3.73 -8.18
C VAL A 330 15.21 -4.53 -7.97
N ASP A 331 15.48 -4.91 -6.73
CA ASP A 331 16.55 -5.83 -6.33
C ASP A 331 15.95 -7.25 -6.20
N ASP A 332 16.26 -8.11 -7.16
CA ASP A 332 15.75 -9.48 -7.21
C ASP A 332 16.04 -10.27 -5.94
N ARG A 333 17.22 -10.08 -5.33
CA ARG A 333 17.58 -10.79 -4.11
C ARG A 333 16.73 -10.37 -2.92
N ARG A 334 16.48 -9.06 -2.75
CA ARG A 334 15.60 -8.55 -1.68
C ARG A 334 14.17 -9.04 -1.89
N LEU A 335 13.71 -9.06 -3.14
CA LEU A 335 12.40 -9.59 -3.50
C LEU A 335 12.30 -11.08 -3.16
N GLU A 336 13.29 -11.89 -3.53
CA GLU A 336 13.35 -13.32 -3.20
C GLU A 336 13.38 -13.55 -1.69
N ASP A 337 14.16 -12.79 -0.94
CA ASP A 337 14.25 -12.89 0.51
C ASP A 337 12.90 -12.56 1.18
N ALA A 338 12.23 -11.48 0.76
CA ALA A 338 10.90 -11.14 1.30
C ALA A 338 9.84 -12.20 0.97
N VAL A 339 9.87 -12.75 -0.24
CA VAL A 339 8.99 -13.85 -0.66
C VAL A 339 9.25 -15.11 0.17
N ALA A 340 10.53 -15.46 0.38
CA ALA A 340 10.89 -16.60 1.22
C ALA A 340 10.37 -16.46 2.67
N LEU A 341 10.46 -15.24 3.23
CA LEU A 341 9.90 -14.94 4.54
C LEU A 341 8.37 -15.06 4.54
N GLY A 342 7.72 -14.54 3.50
CA GLY A 342 6.26 -14.67 3.33
C GLY A 342 5.82 -16.15 3.26
N ILE A 343 6.53 -16.97 2.49
CA ILE A 343 6.26 -18.41 2.38
C ILE A 343 6.41 -19.11 3.76
N ASP A 344 7.53 -18.86 4.47
CA ASP A 344 7.78 -19.45 5.79
C ASP A 344 6.69 -19.07 6.80
N LEU A 345 6.28 -17.81 6.82
CA LEU A 345 5.21 -17.32 7.69
C LEU A 345 3.87 -17.96 7.33
N VAL A 346 3.48 -17.95 6.04
CA VAL A 346 2.23 -18.57 5.60
C VAL A 346 2.22 -20.06 5.96
N GLN A 347 3.30 -20.80 5.69
CA GLN A 347 3.41 -22.21 6.06
C GLN A 347 3.19 -22.40 7.56
N SER A 348 3.87 -21.62 8.39
CA SER A 348 3.73 -21.72 9.84
C SER A 348 2.32 -21.40 10.35
N LEU A 349 1.59 -20.48 9.65
CA LEU A 349 0.24 -20.07 10.01
C LEU A 349 -0.83 -21.04 9.53
N VAL A 350 -0.61 -21.77 8.44
CA VAL A 350 -1.54 -22.81 8.00
C VAL A 350 -1.42 -24.07 8.82
N ASP A 351 -0.22 -24.39 9.32
CA ASP A 351 0.04 -25.61 10.09
C ASP A 351 -0.23 -25.45 11.59
N ASP A 352 0.14 -24.29 12.15
CA ASP A 352 0.03 -23.98 13.59
C ASP A 352 -0.52 -22.56 13.82
N PRO A 353 -1.81 -22.43 14.16
CA PRO A 353 -2.45 -21.12 14.26
C PRO A 353 -1.95 -20.27 15.43
N VAL A 354 -1.78 -18.96 15.16
CA VAL A 354 -1.62 -17.98 16.23
C VAL A 354 -2.92 -17.89 17.04
N GLN A 355 -2.82 -18.01 18.36
CA GLN A 355 -3.97 -17.78 19.25
C GLN A 355 -4.42 -16.33 19.14
N ARG A 356 -5.72 -16.11 18.97
CA ARG A 356 -6.30 -14.76 19.02
C ARG A 356 -6.18 -14.21 20.43
N ALA A 357 -5.88 -12.93 20.53
CA ALA A 357 -6.06 -12.24 21.82
C ALA A 357 -7.55 -12.31 22.21
N ALA A 358 -7.81 -12.74 23.42
CA ALA A 358 -9.16 -12.88 23.98
C ALA A 358 -9.79 -11.48 24.24
#